data_92427cc52d9957cc6ff78433b683a115
#
_entry.id   92427cc52d9957cc6ff78433b683a115
#
_cell.length_a   1.000
_cell.length_b   1.000
_cell.length_c   1.000
_cell.angle_alpha   90.00
_cell.angle_beta   90.00
_cell.angle_gamma   90.00
#
_symmetry.space_group_name_H-M   'P 1'
#
loop_
_entity.id
_entity.type
_entity.pdbx_description
1 polymer ?
#
loop_
_entity_poly.entity_id
_entity_poly.type
_entity_poly.pdbx_seq_one_letter_code
_entity_poly.pdbx_strand_id
1 'polypeptide(L)'
;MRNRSLGLTVLAVTALVVSACSNTGGGAASASPAAANPCAGATAHTGGTHSFPTDKTKWKIGVSTDVGTVNDKNFNEYTNNGAKAGATALGAAEPPVVVPKDASELAKNIQGFVDQNFDIIVTAGFNNGQATNCAAHANPDIWFIGVDQGPPCVTPDGLPDSAFKCAGDAKTLLPKYVAISYQEDQPGYLAGMVAATMSKSGSIGAIGGITLCGPCVRYIQGFQLGAQKVNPNIKLFVSWVTTSDFTKAFNDPVTGKNFGAQFITTNKVDVLFQVAGKTGNGILDAACDAGIYGIGVDVDQALSYPNASKCTVTSAEKKLSLSVSTDIANIVAGTQKGGDDHWDAKRDGIGYSPFHDLESKVPATLKQQLDDALAQMKAGTLKTCPDKCGDISTLPK
;
A
#
# COMPACT_ATOMS: atom_id res chain seq x y z
N MET A 1 29.97 65.11 -8.31
CA MET A 1 30.10 65.59 -6.91
C MET A 1 29.69 64.49 -5.97
N ARG A 2 30.60 64.15 -5.17
CA ARG A 2 30.67 63.46 -3.86
C ARG A 2 30.58 61.93 -3.85
N ASN A 3 31.76 61.36 -3.83
CA ASN A 3 32.15 60.08 -3.24
C ASN A 3 31.65 59.94 -1.81
N ARG A 4 31.20 58.72 -1.44
CA ARG A 4 31.41 58.19 -0.09
C ARG A 4 31.61 56.66 -0.19
N SER A 5 32.83 56.29 0.09
CA SER A 5 33.31 54.94 0.44
C SER A 5 32.92 54.58 1.87
N LEU A 6 32.55 53.32 2.12
CA LEU A 6 32.61 52.65 3.42
C LEU A 6 32.87 51.18 3.08
N GLY A 7 33.88 50.51 3.45
CA GLY A 7 34.51 50.32 4.73
C GLY A 7 34.32 48.84 5.06
N LEU A 8 35.26 47.96 4.58
CA LEU A 8 35.32 46.51 4.89
C LEU A 8 35.83 46.37 6.34
N THR A 9 35.08 45.75 7.22
CA THR A 9 35.56 45.31 8.53
C THR A 9 35.77 43.79 8.51
N VAL A 10 37.04 43.40 8.50
CA VAL A 10 37.49 42.01 8.68
C VAL A 10 37.55 41.73 10.15
N LEU A 11 36.76 40.74 10.65
CA LEU A 11 36.93 40.16 12.00
C LEU A 11 37.82 38.94 11.87
N ALA A 12 39.02 39.03 12.41
CA ALA A 12 39.94 37.94 12.62
C ALA A 12 39.52 37.16 13.87
N VAL A 13 39.20 35.86 13.73
CA VAL A 13 39.03 34.93 14.85
C VAL A 13 40.33 34.18 15.03
N THR A 14 40.95 34.43 16.16
CA THR A 14 42.19 33.81 16.64
C THR A 14 41.95 32.39 17.09
N ALA A 15 42.59 31.43 16.46
CA ALA A 15 42.62 30.01 16.92
C ALA A 15 43.59 29.86 18.07
N LEU A 16 43.11 29.44 19.21
CA LEU A 16 43.93 28.96 20.34
C LEU A 16 44.22 27.47 20.12
N VAL A 17 45.49 27.17 19.79
CA VAL A 17 46.03 25.81 19.82
C VAL A 17 46.47 25.51 21.27
N VAL A 18 45.79 24.59 21.92
CA VAL A 18 46.31 23.99 23.16
C VAL A 18 46.89 22.62 22.82
N SER A 19 48.18 22.55 22.80
CA SER A 19 48.98 21.33 22.75
C SER A 19 49.03 20.72 24.17
N ALA A 20 48.57 19.46 24.33
CA ALA A 20 48.89 18.66 25.49
C ALA A 20 49.26 17.25 25.02
N CYS A 21 50.50 16.90 25.36
CA CYS A 21 51.17 15.64 25.07
C CYS A 21 50.64 14.45 25.85
N SER A 22 50.62 13.32 25.17
CA SER A 22 50.94 11.94 25.60
C SER A 22 50.34 11.40 26.93
N ASN A 23 49.51 10.38 26.81
CA ASN A 23 49.80 9.11 27.48
C ASN A 23 49.20 7.91 26.74
N THR A 24 49.99 6.88 26.64
CA THR A 24 49.75 5.56 26.06
C THR A 24 48.67 4.80 26.83
N GLY A 25 47.73 4.15 26.13
CA GLY A 25 46.94 3.06 26.70
C GLY A 25 45.54 2.89 26.15
N GLY A 26 45.29 1.84 25.38
CA GLY A 26 43.99 1.22 25.22
C GLY A 26 43.09 1.88 24.17
N GLY A 27 43.09 1.38 22.94
CA GLY A 27 42.09 1.69 21.94
C GLY A 27 40.69 1.31 22.42
N ALA A 28 39.92 2.28 22.87
CA ALA A 28 38.48 2.14 22.94
C ALA A 28 37.96 2.24 21.49
N ALA A 29 37.58 1.10 20.93
CA ALA A 29 36.78 1.08 19.73
C ALA A 29 35.57 2.01 19.97
N SER A 30 35.46 3.07 19.21
CA SER A 30 34.26 3.90 19.16
C SER A 30 33.12 2.99 18.78
N ALA A 31 32.30 2.58 19.76
CA ALA A 31 31.09 1.84 19.49
C ALA A 31 30.22 2.75 18.58
N SER A 32 30.00 2.31 17.37
CA SER A 32 28.92 2.88 16.54
C SER A 32 27.67 2.97 17.41
N PRO A 33 26.91 4.07 17.36
CA PRO A 33 25.64 4.12 18.10
C PRO A 33 24.86 2.87 17.76
N ALA A 34 24.46 2.11 18.78
CA ALA A 34 23.61 0.94 18.59
C ALA A 34 22.40 1.40 17.77
N ALA A 35 22.13 0.72 16.65
CA ALA A 35 20.95 1.02 15.85
C ALA A 35 19.73 1.04 16.77
N ALA A 36 18.95 2.12 16.73
CA ALA A 36 17.77 2.24 17.56
C ALA A 36 16.89 1.01 17.37
N ASN A 37 16.39 0.44 18.46
CA ASN A 37 15.50 -0.73 18.38
C ASN A 37 14.28 -0.37 17.54
N PRO A 38 14.06 -1.00 16.38
CA PRO A 38 12.95 -0.67 15.48
C PRO A 38 11.58 -0.94 16.12
N CYS A 39 11.56 -1.72 17.20
CA CYS A 39 10.37 -2.13 17.93
C CYS A 39 10.22 -1.46 19.31
N ALA A 40 10.85 -0.29 19.55
CA ALA A 40 10.81 0.45 20.81
C ALA A 40 9.39 0.91 21.16
N GLY A 41 8.37 0.40 21.06
CA GLY A 41 6.97 0.75 21.41
C GLY A 41 6.04 -0.46 21.43
N ALA A 42 6.56 -1.62 21.00
CA ALA A 42 5.82 -2.86 21.07
C ALA A 42 6.16 -3.58 22.38
N THR A 43 5.16 -3.90 23.18
CA THR A 43 5.28 -4.62 24.45
C THR A 43 4.40 -5.85 24.44
N ALA A 44 4.80 -6.86 25.21
CA ALA A 44 3.97 -8.03 25.42
C ALA A 44 2.68 -7.63 26.17
N HIS A 45 1.57 -8.28 25.82
CA HIS A 45 0.32 -8.10 26.55
C HIS A 45 0.44 -8.55 28.02
N THR A 46 -0.37 -7.96 28.89
CA THR A 46 -0.40 -8.30 30.30
C THR A 46 -1.35 -9.47 30.54
N GLY A 47 -0.98 -10.40 31.45
CA GLY A 47 -1.87 -11.47 31.87
C GLY A 47 -1.45 -12.90 31.51
N GLY A 48 -0.22 -13.09 31.04
CA GLY A 48 0.30 -14.41 30.65
C GLY A 48 -0.05 -14.80 29.22
N THR A 49 -0.03 -16.08 28.88
CA THR A 49 -0.33 -16.55 27.54
C THR A 49 -1.78 -16.24 27.15
N HIS A 50 -1.97 -15.61 25.98
CA HIS A 50 -3.29 -15.31 25.44
C HIS A 50 -4.07 -16.62 25.14
N SER A 51 -5.33 -16.66 25.55
CA SER A 51 -6.20 -17.80 25.28
C SER A 51 -7.44 -17.39 24.49
N PHE A 52 -7.65 -18.07 23.36
CA PHE A 52 -8.77 -17.78 22.49
C PHE A 52 -10.09 -18.32 23.06
N PRO A 53 -11.21 -17.58 22.89
CA PRO A 53 -12.52 -18.05 23.29
C PRO A 53 -12.91 -19.33 22.53
N THR A 54 -13.48 -20.30 23.21
CA THR A 54 -14.12 -21.46 22.55
C THR A 54 -15.42 -21.09 21.85
N ASP A 55 -16.14 -20.12 22.40
CA ASP A 55 -17.33 -19.51 21.80
C ASP A 55 -16.92 -18.47 20.76
N LYS A 56 -17.20 -18.77 19.47
CA LYS A 56 -16.83 -17.92 18.34
C LYS A 56 -17.42 -16.51 18.43
N THR A 57 -18.58 -16.35 19.08
CA THR A 57 -19.23 -15.04 19.26
C THR A 57 -18.50 -14.12 20.23
N LYS A 58 -17.54 -14.64 20.98
CA LYS A 58 -16.73 -13.87 21.97
C LYS A 58 -15.40 -13.39 21.43
N TRP A 59 -15.04 -13.77 20.21
CA TRP A 59 -13.78 -13.30 19.61
C TRP A 59 -13.78 -11.80 19.44
N LYS A 60 -12.68 -11.19 19.85
CA LYS A 60 -12.43 -9.74 19.70
C LYS A 60 -11.56 -9.49 18.49
N ILE A 61 -12.10 -8.78 17.52
CA ILE A 61 -11.39 -8.39 16.31
C ILE A 61 -11.26 -6.87 16.31
N GLY A 62 -10.04 -6.34 16.15
CA GLY A 62 -9.77 -4.89 16.07
C GLY A 62 -9.16 -4.51 14.73
N VAL A 63 -9.35 -3.29 14.27
CA VAL A 63 -8.81 -2.77 13.01
C VAL A 63 -8.02 -1.49 13.26
N SER A 64 -6.74 -1.47 12.86
CA SER A 64 -5.92 -0.26 12.75
C SER A 64 -5.73 0.07 11.29
N THR A 65 -6.26 1.21 10.83
CA THR A 65 -6.11 1.63 9.43
C THR A 65 -4.72 2.21 9.17
N ASP A 66 -4.37 2.39 7.89
CA ASP A 66 -3.27 3.27 7.50
C ASP A 66 -3.67 4.73 7.68
N VAL A 67 -2.72 5.64 7.47
CA VAL A 67 -2.98 7.09 7.48
C VAL A 67 -4.10 7.41 6.49
N GLY A 68 -5.10 8.16 6.96
CA GLY A 68 -6.24 8.51 6.13
C GLY A 68 -7.56 8.53 6.88
N THR A 69 -8.56 7.90 6.34
CA THR A 69 -9.87 7.70 6.97
C THR A 69 -10.39 6.30 6.70
N VAL A 70 -11.28 5.79 7.57
CA VAL A 70 -11.93 4.51 7.33
C VAL A 70 -12.95 4.59 6.17
N ASN A 71 -13.46 5.78 5.86
CA ASN A 71 -14.42 6.00 4.77
C ASN A 71 -13.73 6.61 3.54
N ASP A 72 -12.64 6.01 3.11
CA ASP A 72 -11.85 6.49 1.96
C ASP A 72 -12.44 6.09 0.59
N LYS A 73 -13.49 5.28 0.59
CA LYS A 73 -14.11 4.71 -0.60
C LYS A 73 -13.19 3.76 -1.37
N ASN A 74 -12.18 3.25 -0.66
CA ASN A 74 -11.13 2.44 -1.25
C ASN A 74 -10.52 1.49 -0.19
N PHE A 75 -9.22 1.50 -0.04
CA PHE A 75 -8.36 0.54 0.66
C PHE A 75 -8.73 0.33 2.14
N ASN A 76 -8.78 1.42 2.95
CA ASN A 76 -9.09 1.32 4.38
C ASN A 76 -10.53 0.87 4.63
N GLU A 77 -11.49 1.43 3.85
CA GLU A 77 -12.90 1.05 3.96
C GLU A 77 -13.11 -0.44 3.68
N TYR A 78 -12.51 -0.96 2.61
CA TYR A 78 -12.71 -2.36 2.22
C TYR A 78 -11.91 -3.36 3.06
N THR A 79 -10.77 -2.96 3.61
CA THR A 79 -10.08 -3.74 4.65
C THR A 79 -10.96 -3.87 5.90
N ASN A 80 -11.53 -2.77 6.37
CA ASN A 80 -12.45 -2.77 7.51
C ASN A 80 -13.73 -3.57 7.23
N ASN A 81 -14.29 -3.47 6.01
CA ASN A 81 -15.45 -4.26 5.60
C ASN A 81 -15.15 -5.77 5.63
N GLY A 82 -13.92 -6.18 5.30
CA GLY A 82 -13.48 -7.56 5.44
C GLY A 82 -13.47 -8.04 6.89
N ALA A 83 -12.97 -7.21 7.81
CA ALA A 83 -12.99 -7.50 9.24
C ALA A 83 -14.44 -7.60 9.78
N LYS A 84 -15.32 -6.67 9.37
CA LYS A 84 -16.75 -6.71 9.71
C LYS A 84 -17.43 -7.95 9.17
N ALA A 85 -17.17 -8.33 7.92
CA ALA A 85 -17.72 -9.55 7.33
C ALA A 85 -17.28 -10.80 8.08
N GLY A 86 -15.98 -10.88 8.44
CA GLY A 86 -15.45 -11.96 9.26
C GLY A 86 -16.13 -12.04 10.64
N ALA A 87 -16.24 -10.91 11.35
CA ALA A 87 -16.91 -10.85 12.64
C ALA A 87 -18.39 -11.26 12.54
N THR A 88 -19.11 -10.75 11.53
CA THR A 88 -20.52 -11.09 11.28
C THR A 88 -20.70 -12.59 11.04
N ALA A 89 -19.83 -13.22 10.26
CA ALA A 89 -19.87 -14.65 9.99
C ALA A 89 -19.67 -15.52 11.26
N LEU A 90 -18.98 -14.98 12.26
CA LEU A 90 -18.78 -15.61 13.56
C LEU A 90 -19.91 -15.32 14.56
N GLY A 91 -20.79 -14.36 14.28
CA GLY A 91 -21.73 -13.79 15.24
C GLY A 91 -21.04 -12.97 16.33
N ALA A 92 -19.80 -12.54 16.09
CA ALA A 92 -19.02 -11.72 17.01
C ALA A 92 -19.41 -10.23 16.93
N ALA A 93 -18.97 -9.45 17.92
CA ALA A 93 -19.20 -8.00 17.92
C ALA A 93 -18.54 -7.33 16.72
N GLU A 94 -19.12 -6.21 16.27
CA GLU A 94 -18.52 -5.38 15.22
C GLU A 94 -17.12 -4.91 15.66
N PRO A 95 -16.09 -5.05 14.79
CA PRO A 95 -14.73 -4.65 15.11
C PRO A 95 -14.63 -3.14 15.34
N PRO A 96 -14.08 -2.69 16.49
CA PRO A 96 -13.68 -1.31 16.64
C PRO A 96 -12.55 -0.96 15.67
N VAL A 97 -12.58 0.27 15.15
CA VAL A 97 -11.61 0.78 14.20
C VAL A 97 -10.88 1.98 14.82
N VAL A 98 -9.55 1.99 14.71
CA VAL A 98 -8.71 3.13 15.09
C VAL A 98 -8.02 3.66 13.84
N VAL A 99 -8.10 4.98 13.67
CA VAL A 99 -7.50 5.70 12.54
C VAL A 99 -6.37 6.57 13.06
N PRO A 100 -5.12 6.38 12.62
CA PRO A 100 -3.99 7.20 13.03
C PRO A 100 -4.10 8.60 12.43
N LYS A 101 -3.68 9.63 13.17
CA LYS A 101 -3.55 11.00 12.64
C LYS A 101 -2.39 11.10 11.66
N ASP A 102 -1.31 10.40 12.00
CA ASP A 102 -0.10 10.29 11.20
C ASP A 102 0.64 8.97 11.52
N ALA A 103 1.74 8.71 10.83
CA ALA A 103 2.49 7.47 10.95
C ALA A 103 3.07 7.21 12.36
N SER A 104 3.23 8.25 13.21
CA SER A 104 3.77 8.09 14.56
C SER A 104 2.80 7.39 15.53
N GLU A 105 1.50 7.35 15.19
CA GLU A 105 0.48 6.70 16.02
C GLU A 105 0.28 5.20 15.69
N LEU A 106 0.83 4.70 14.59
CA LEU A 106 0.58 3.34 14.11
C LEU A 106 0.90 2.28 15.17
N ALA A 107 2.09 2.31 15.73
CA ALA A 107 2.51 1.34 16.76
C ALA A 107 1.65 1.45 18.03
N LYS A 108 1.32 2.67 18.46
CA LYS A 108 0.47 2.92 19.63
C LYS A 108 -0.95 2.38 19.44
N ASN A 109 -1.51 2.54 18.25
CA ASN A 109 -2.85 2.08 17.94
C ASN A 109 -2.93 0.54 17.96
N ILE A 110 -1.93 -0.13 17.41
CA ILE A 110 -1.82 -1.60 17.46
C ILE A 110 -1.65 -2.07 18.91
N GLN A 111 -0.76 -1.43 19.66
CA GLN A 111 -0.53 -1.75 21.07
C GLN A 111 -1.81 -1.59 21.91
N GLY A 112 -2.64 -0.59 21.61
CA GLY A 112 -3.91 -0.39 22.30
C GLY A 112 -4.89 -1.55 22.16
N PHE A 113 -4.88 -2.30 21.07
CA PHE A 113 -5.64 -3.55 20.91
C PHE A 113 -4.97 -4.70 21.65
N VAL A 114 -3.64 -4.79 21.64
CA VAL A 114 -2.86 -5.78 22.40
C VAL A 114 -3.17 -5.65 23.89
N ASP A 115 -3.10 -4.45 24.46
CA ASP A 115 -3.34 -4.15 25.88
C ASP A 115 -4.78 -4.49 26.33
N GLN A 116 -5.73 -4.47 25.40
CA GLN A 116 -7.13 -4.83 25.63
C GLN A 116 -7.42 -6.31 25.35
N ASN A 117 -6.40 -7.12 25.11
CA ASN A 117 -6.49 -8.57 24.84
C ASN A 117 -7.44 -8.88 23.66
N PHE A 118 -7.19 -8.25 22.50
CA PHE A 118 -7.86 -8.62 21.26
C PHE A 118 -7.27 -9.93 20.72
N ASP A 119 -8.13 -10.77 20.14
CA ASP A 119 -7.77 -12.09 19.60
C ASP A 119 -7.15 -11.98 18.20
N ILE A 120 -7.70 -11.07 17.38
CA ILE A 120 -7.27 -10.78 16.01
C ILE A 120 -7.13 -9.26 15.85
N ILE A 121 -5.98 -8.82 15.39
CA ILE A 121 -5.70 -7.41 15.09
C ILE A 121 -5.41 -7.29 13.60
N VAL A 122 -6.32 -6.65 12.87
CA VAL A 122 -6.17 -6.35 11.43
C VAL A 122 -5.51 -4.99 11.28
N THR A 123 -4.45 -4.93 10.49
CA THR A 123 -3.71 -3.69 10.22
C THR A 123 -3.68 -3.43 8.72
N ALA A 124 -4.16 -2.27 8.30
CA ALA A 124 -4.24 -1.92 6.89
C ALA A 124 -2.97 -1.20 6.42
N GLY A 125 -2.46 -1.59 5.26
CA GLY A 125 -1.45 -0.87 4.51
C GLY A 125 0.00 -1.19 4.87
N PHE A 126 0.86 -1.05 3.86
CA PHE A 126 2.30 -1.32 3.98
C PHE A 126 3.01 -0.45 5.02
N ASN A 127 2.48 0.75 5.30
CA ASN A 127 3.03 1.67 6.28
C ASN A 127 2.91 1.12 7.72
N ASN A 128 1.91 0.28 8.00
CA ASN A 128 1.77 -0.45 9.25
C ASN A 128 2.75 -1.64 9.39
N GLY A 129 3.40 -2.09 8.33
CA GLY A 129 4.14 -3.35 8.29
C GLY A 129 5.18 -3.50 9.39
N GLN A 130 6.00 -2.47 9.64
CA GLN A 130 7.00 -2.49 10.72
C GLN A 130 6.33 -2.59 12.10
N ALA A 131 5.30 -1.79 12.34
CA ALA A 131 4.61 -1.77 13.64
C ALA A 131 3.88 -3.10 13.90
N THR A 132 3.25 -3.67 12.88
CA THR A 132 2.58 -4.98 12.96
C THR A 132 3.58 -6.11 13.24
N ASN A 133 4.71 -6.12 12.52
CA ASN A 133 5.78 -7.09 12.76
C ASN A 133 6.28 -7.03 14.21
N CYS A 134 6.56 -5.81 14.69
CA CYS A 134 7.02 -5.61 16.07
C CYS A 134 6.00 -6.09 17.11
N ALA A 135 4.72 -5.79 16.90
CA ALA A 135 3.65 -6.23 17.79
C ALA A 135 3.50 -7.77 17.77
N ALA A 136 3.57 -8.38 16.58
CA ALA A 136 3.51 -9.83 16.43
C ALA A 136 4.72 -10.55 17.06
N HIS A 137 5.92 -9.97 16.94
CA HIS A 137 7.12 -10.49 17.58
C HIS A 137 7.02 -10.45 19.11
N ALA A 138 6.48 -9.35 19.68
CA ALA A 138 6.29 -9.21 21.12
C ALA A 138 5.11 -10.05 21.65
N ASN A 139 4.16 -10.45 20.80
CA ASN A 139 2.92 -11.16 21.15
C ASN A 139 2.67 -12.36 20.22
N PRO A 140 3.51 -13.42 20.30
CA PRO A 140 3.42 -14.56 19.37
C PRO A 140 2.16 -15.42 19.55
N ASP A 141 1.36 -15.15 20.56
CA ASP A 141 0.11 -15.82 20.90
C ASP A 141 -1.17 -15.05 20.45
N ILE A 142 -1.05 -13.81 19.95
CA ILE A 142 -2.14 -13.02 19.33
C ILE A 142 -2.04 -13.11 17.81
N TRP A 143 -3.19 -13.17 17.11
CA TRP A 143 -3.22 -13.14 15.65
C TRP A 143 -3.16 -11.71 15.11
N PHE A 144 -2.27 -11.50 14.14
CA PHE A 144 -2.17 -10.27 13.37
C PHE A 144 -2.44 -10.57 11.89
N ILE A 145 -3.27 -9.75 11.24
CA ILE A 145 -3.51 -9.79 9.81
C ILE A 145 -3.05 -8.45 9.23
N GLY A 146 -1.97 -8.46 8.48
CA GLY A 146 -1.40 -7.25 7.85
C GLY A 146 -1.73 -7.21 6.36
N VAL A 147 -2.52 -6.23 5.91
CA VAL A 147 -2.94 -6.08 4.51
C VAL A 147 -1.93 -5.23 3.75
N ASP A 148 -1.45 -5.69 2.59
CA ASP A 148 -0.31 -5.14 1.83
C ASP A 148 1.02 -5.17 2.62
N GLN A 149 1.23 -6.19 3.45
CA GLN A 149 2.42 -6.32 4.30
C GLN A 149 3.25 -7.58 4.01
N GLY A 150 2.87 -8.36 3.01
CA GLY A 150 3.60 -9.55 2.62
C GLY A 150 4.52 -9.34 1.41
N PRO A 151 5.52 -10.22 1.24
CA PRO A 151 6.05 -11.13 2.26
C PRO A 151 6.79 -10.38 3.38
N PRO A 152 6.64 -10.80 4.65
CA PRO A 152 7.34 -10.15 5.75
C PRO A 152 8.86 -10.33 5.63
N CYS A 153 9.58 -9.22 5.69
CA CYS A 153 11.05 -9.22 5.65
C CYS A 153 11.61 -9.07 7.06
N VAL A 154 12.17 -10.16 7.60
CA VAL A 154 12.63 -10.20 8.99
C VAL A 154 14.10 -10.62 9.11
N THR A 155 14.75 -10.15 10.17
CA THR A 155 16.06 -10.61 10.63
C THR A 155 15.97 -12.05 11.15
N PRO A 156 17.08 -12.76 11.36
CA PRO A 156 17.09 -14.07 12.02
C PRO A 156 16.42 -14.11 13.39
N ASP A 157 16.33 -12.95 14.07
CA ASP A 157 15.66 -12.81 15.37
C ASP A 157 14.17 -12.44 15.25
N GLY A 158 13.62 -12.37 14.05
CA GLY A 158 12.20 -12.07 13.79
C GLY A 158 11.81 -10.60 13.81
N LEU A 159 12.78 -9.68 13.96
CA LEU A 159 12.54 -8.24 13.90
C LEU A 159 12.47 -7.73 12.46
N PRO A 160 11.81 -6.59 12.20
CA PRO A 160 11.80 -5.98 10.87
C PRO A 160 13.23 -5.76 10.34
N ASP A 161 13.52 -6.22 9.12
CA ASP A 161 14.84 -6.06 8.51
C ASP A 161 14.90 -4.83 7.61
N SER A 162 15.37 -3.70 8.17
CA SER A 162 15.56 -2.45 7.45
C SER A 162 16.65 -2.51 6.35
N ALA A 163 17.50 -3.52 6.37
CA ALA A 163 18.51 -3.76 5.34
C ALA A 163 17.97 -4.63 4.19
N PHE A 164 16.72 -5.06 4.27
CA PHE A 164 16.03 -5.88 3.25
C PHE A 164 16.80 -7.16 2.85
N LYS A 165 17.57 -7.75 3.78
CA LYS A 165 18.23 -9.05 3.56
C LYS A 165 17.27 -10.21 3.72
N CYS A 166 16.20 -10.01 4.53
CA CYS A 166 15.13 -10.97 4.80
C CYS A 166 15.67 -12.38 5.17
N ALA A 167 16.69 -12.45 6.03
CA ALA A 167 17.38 -13.68 6.34
C ALA A 167 16.64 -14.58 7.35
N GLY A 168 15.60 -14.05 8.00
CA GLY A 168 14.77 -14.81 8.95
C GLY A 168 13.58 -15.47 8.25
N ASP A 169 13.15 -16.60 8.78
CA ASP A 169 11.90 -17.26 8.36
C ASP A 169 10.71 -16.70 9.15
N ALA A 170 10.01 -15.73 8.57
CA ALA A 170 8.87 -15.07 9.20
C ALA A 170 7.77 -16.05 9.61
N LYS A 171 7.56 -17.14 8.87
CA LYS A 171 6.54 -18.15 9.17
C LYS A 171 6.82 -18.88 10.47
N THR A 172 8.08 -19.11 10.77
CA THR A 172 8.52 -19.77 12.01
C THR A 172 8.65 -18.76 13.16
N LEU A 173 9.20 -17.56 12.86
CA LEU A 173 9.50 -16.54 13.87
C LEU A 173 8.27 -15.75 14.31
N LEU A 174 7.27 -15.62 13.42
CA LEU A 174 6.01 -14.89 13.64
C LEU A 174 4.81 -15.79 13.31
N PRO A 175 4.58 -16.88 14.05
CA PRO A 175 3.67 -17.95 13.64
C PRO A 175 2.19 -17.53 13.54
N LYS A 176 1.82 -16.40 14.14
CA LYS A 176 0.47 -15.82 14.09
C LYS A 176 0.42 -14.45 13.41
N TYR A 177 1.41 -14.12 12.59
CA TYR A 177 1.35 -12.96 11.71
C TYR A 177 1.08 -13.40 10.28
N VAL A 178 -0.14 -13.14 9.81
CA VAL A 178 -0.56 -13.35 8.42
C VAL A 178 -0.35 -12.05 7.69
N ALA A 179 0.58 -12.02 6.75
CA ALA A 179 0.84 -10.85 5.93
C ALA A 179 0.25 -11.07 4.54
N ILE A 180 -0.87 -10.43 4.27
CA ILE A 180 -1.54 -10.50 2.98
C ILE A 180 -0.74 -9.69 1.96
N SER A 181 -0.41 -10.33 0.85
CA SER A 181 0.15 -9.71 -0.34
C SER A 181 -0.73 -9.96 -1.57
N TYR A 182 -0.64 -9.07 -2.55
CA TYR A 182 -1.38 -9.22 -3.80
C TYR A 182 -0.43 -9.16 -4.99
N GLN A 183 -0.86 -9.79 -6.09
CA GLN A 183 -0.16 -9.71 -7.37
C GLN A 183 -0.67 -8.48 -8.16
N GLU A 184 -0.38 -7.26 -7.70
CA GLU A 184 -0.96 -6.01 -8.20
C GLU A 184 -0.64 -5.73 -9.67
N ASP A 185 0.45 -6.25 -10.18
CA ASP A 185 0.77 -6.15 -11.61
C ASP A 185 -0.27 -6.86 -12.50
N GLN A 186 -0.97 -7.88 -12.00
CA GLN A 186 -2.01 -8.56 -12.76
C GLN A 186 -3.23 -7.66 -13.03
N PRO A 187 -3.93 -7.08 -12.03
CA PRO A 187 -5.02 -6.16 -12.31
C PRO A 187 -4.53 -4.86 -12.96
N GLY A 188 -3.29 -4.42 -12.67
CA GLY A 188 -2.64 -3.34 -13.39
C GLY A 188 -2.54 -3.63 -14.89
N TYR A 189 -2.15 -4.84 -15.27
CA TYR A 189 -2.05 -5.28 -16.67
C TYR A 189 -3.41 -5.21 -17.37
N LEU A 190 -4.48 -5.71 -16.74
CA LEU A 190 -5.85 -5.63 -17.29
C LEU A 190 -6.28 -4.17 -17.47
N ALA A 191 -6.02 -3.31 -16.49
CA ALA A 191 -6.27 -1.86 -16.58
C ALA A 191 -5.51 -1.21 -17.74
N GLY A 192 -4.25 -1.62 -17.96
CA GLY A 192 -3.43 -1.16 -19.09
C GLY A 192 -4.01 -1.54 -20.44
N MET A 193 -4.52 -2.78 -20.57
CA MET A 193 -5.23 -3.21 -21.79
C MET A 193 -6.47 -2.35 -22.06
N VAL A 194 -7.26 -2.06 -21.00
CA VAL A 194 -8.42 -1.17 -21.10
C VAL A 194 -7.99 0.23 -21.55
N ALA A 195 -6.98 0.80 -20.90
CA ALA A 195 -6.50 2.14 -21.20
C ALA A 195 -6.05 2.29 -22.66
N ALA A 196 -5.22 1.36 -23.15
CA ALA A 196 -4.72 1.41 -24.53
C ALA A 196 -5.81 1.21 -25.58
N THR A 197 -6.84 0.41 -25.26
CA THR A 197 -7.99 0.18 -26.17
C THR A 197 -8.92 1.40 -26.20
N MET A 198 -9.12 2.05 -25.06
CA MET A 198 -10.05 3.19 -24.93
C MET A 198 -9.41 4.52 -25.38
N SER A 199 -8.07 4.60 -25.38
CA SER A 199 -7.35 5.81 -25.79
C SER A 199 -7.51 6.09 -27.28
N LYS A 200 -7.85 7.33 -27.60
CA LYS A 200 -7.92 7.86 -28.97
C LYS A 200 -6.68 8.69 -29.33
N SER A 201 -6.06 9.30 -28.33
CA SER A 201 -4.86 10.12 -28.51
C SER A 201 -3.59 9.30 -28.65
N GLY A 202 -3.60 8.04 -28.22
CA GLY A 202 -2.40 7.21 -28.05
C GLY A 202 -1.53 7.65 -26.87
N SER A 203 -2.06 8.49 -25.96
CA SER A 203 -1.38 8.97 -24.76
C SER A 203 -2.22 8.65 -23.51
N ILE A 204 -1.66 7.87 -22.60
CA ILE A 204 -2.28 7.45 -21.36
C ILE A 204 -1.42 7.84 -20.16
N GLY A 205 -2.03 7.93 -18.98
CA GLY A 205 -1.33 8.33 -17.77
C GLY A 205 -1.56 7.40 -16.60
N ALA A 206 -0.58 7.35 -15.70
CA ALA A 206 -0.72 6.73 -14.39
C ALA A 206 -0.17 7.67 -13.30
N ILE A 207 -0.93 7.84 -12.21
CA ILE A 207 -0.52 8.65 -11.06
C ILE A 207 -0.55 7.78 -9.81
N GLY A 208 0.63 7.57 -9.20
CA GLY A 208 0.77 6.92 -7.91
C GLY A 208 0.76 7.93 -6.75
N GLY A 209 0.41 7.47 -5.55
CA GLY A 209 0.41 8.32 -4.35
C GLY A 209 1.81 8.73 -3.93
N ILE A 210 2.68 7.74 -3.66
CA ILE A 210 4.05 7.96 -3.19
C ILE A 210 5.02 6.95 -3.79
N THR A 211 6.25 7.38 -4.05
CA THR A 211 7.30 6.56 -4.66
C THR A 211 7.74 5.35 -3.81
N LEU A 212 7.47 5.38 -2.50
CA LEU A 212 7.82 4.32 -1.54
C LEU A 212 6.79 3.17 -1.50
N CYS A 213 5.68 3.30 -2.24
CA CYS A 213 4.60 2.30 -2.26
C CYS A 213 4.92 1.18 -3.25
N GLY A 214 5.46 0.07 -2.78
CA GLY A 214 5.74 -1.10 -3.62
C GLY A 214 4.51 -1.65 -4.37
N PRO A 215 3.34 -1.84 -3.72
CA PRO A 215 2.09 -2.16 -4.40
C PRO A 215 1.73 -1.21 -5.54
N CYS A 216 1.86 0.12 -5.32
CA CYS A 216 1.57 1.13 -6.35
C CYS A 216 2.51 0.98 -7.56
N VAL A 217 3.79 0.71 -7.32
CA VAL A 217 4.77 0.48 -8.39
C VAL A 217 4.39 -0.74 -9.22
N ARG A 218 4.02 -1.87 -8.58
CA ARG A 218 3.59 -3.09 -9.28
C ARG A 218 2.34 -2.85 -10.13
N TYR A 219 1.33 -2.16 -9.60
CA TYR A 219 0.16 -1.78 -10.39
C TYR A 219 0.53 -1.03 -11.67
N ILE A 220 1.40 -0.01 -11.57
CA ILE A 220 1.79 0.84 -12.71
C ILE A 220 2.69 0.06 -13.68
N GLN A 221 3.54 -0.85 -13.20
CA GLN A 221 4.33 -1.74 -14.06
C GLN A 221 3.44 -2.69 -14.88
N GLY A 222 2.44 -3.30 -14.24
CA GLY A 222 1.43 -4.10 -14.93
C GLY A 222 0.68 -3.28 -15.97
N PHE A 223 0.22 -2.07 -15.59
CA PHE A 223 -0.46 -1.14 -16.48
C PHE A 223 0.36 -0.83 -17.74
N GLN A 224 1.66 -0.57 -17.57
CA GLN A 224 2.57 -0.37 -18.69
C GLN A 224 2.61 -1.58 -19.64
N LEU A 225 2.81 -2.78 -19.10
CA LEU A 225 2.93 -3.99 -19.94
C LEU A 225 1.62 -4.34 -20.63
N GLY A 226 0.48 -4.20 -19.93
CA GLY A 226 -0.84 -4.42 -20.51
C GLY A 226 -1.16 -3.43 -21.63
N ALA A 227 -0.83 -2.16 -21.43
CA ALA A 227 -1.02 -1.14 -22.45
C ALA A 227 -0.14 -1.39 -23.70
N GLN A 228 1.13 -1.72 -23.50
CA GLN A 228 2.07 -2.06 -24.58
C GLN A 228 1.69 -3.34 -25.32
N LYS A 229 1.04 -4.28 -24.65
CA LYS A 229 0.52 -5.51 -25.29
C LYS A 229 -0.54 -5.20 -26.34
N VAL A 230 -1.41 -4.21 -26.07
CA VAL A 230 -2.47 -3.79 -26.98
C VAL A 230 -1.93 -2.85 -28.05
N ASN A 231 -1.13 -1.86 -27.65
CA ASN A 231 -0.52 -0.89 -28.55
C ASN A 231 0.96 -0.66 -28.19
N PRO A 232 1.91 -1.29 -28.90
CA PRO A 232 3.34 -1.15 -28.63
C PRO A 232 3.86 0.30 -28.72
N ASN A 233 3.13 1.19 -29.42
CA ASN A 233 3.51 2.59 -29.60
C ASN A 233 2.78 3.54 -28.62
N ILE A 234 2.01 3.01 -27.64
CA ILE A 234 1.29 3.82 -26.66
C ILE A 234 2.28 4.67 -25.85
N LYS A 235 1.97 5.94 -25.68
CA LYS A 235 2.76 6.83 -24.81
C LYS A 235 2.20 6.75 -23.41
N LEU A 236 2.99 6.25 -22.48
CA LEU A 236 2.67 6.24 -21.07
C LEU A 236 3.45 7.32 -20.33
N PHE A 237 2.72 8.16 -19.60
CA PHE A 237 3.27 9.13 -18.66
C PHE A 237 3.00 8.66 -17.23
N VAL A 238 4.01 8.69 -16.38
CA VAL A 238 3.90 8.28 -14.96
C VAL A 238 4.32 9.44 -14.07
N SER A 239 3.58 9.65 -12.98
CA SER A 239 3.96 10.63 -11.97
C SER A 239 3.49 10.19 -10.58
N TRP A 240 3.96 10.89 -9.56
CA TRP A 240 3.67 10.62 -8.15
C TRP A 240 3.22 11.91 -7.49
N VAL A 241 2.14 11.83 -6.68
CA VAL A 241 1.61 13.00 -5.96
C VAL A 241 2.68 13.59 -5.05
N THR A 242 3.46 12.73 -4.40
CA THR A 242 4.54 13.14 -3.48
C THR A 242 5.62 12.06 -3.38
N THR A 243 6.75 12.42 -2.78
CA THR A 243 7.86 11.49 -2.49
C THR A 243 8.00 11.15 -1.01
N SER A 244 7.29 11.85 -0.10
CA SER A 244 7.54 11.72 1.34
C SER A 244 6.31 11.94 2.25
N ASP A 245 5.22 12.53 1.75
CA ASP A 245 4.06 12.90 2.57
C ASP A 245 2.91 11.91 2.37
N PHE A 246 2.73 10.98 3.32
CA PHE A 246 1.69 9.94 3.26
C PHE A 246 0.26 10.51 3.26
N THR A 247 0.03 11.63 3.94
CA THR A 247 -1.29 12.26 3.95
C THR A 247 -1.65 12.81 2.57
N LYS A 248 -0.73 13.53 1.93
CA LYS A 248 -0.94 13.99 0.54
C LYS A 248 -1.05 12.83 -0.43
N ALA A 249 -0.25 11.77 -0.22
CA ALA A 249 -0.26 10.60 -1.08
C ALA A 249 -1.63 9.91 -1.14
N PHE A 250 -2.30 9.76 0.04
CA PHE A 250 -3.44 8.85 0.15
C PHE A 250 -4.69 9.44 0.80
N ASN A 251 -4.66 10.68 1.35
CA ASN A 251 -5.79 11.27 2.06
C ASN A 251 -6.08 12.75 1.72
N ASP A 252 -5.66 13.22 0.56
CA ASP A 252 -5.87 14.62 0.13
C ASP A 252 -6.48 14.68 -1.29
N PRO A 253 -7.80 14.49 -1.44
CA PRO A 253 -8.45 14.53 -2.76
C PRO A 253 -8.37 15.90 -3.45
N VAL A 254 -8.19 16.99 -2.69
CA VAL A 254 -8.02 18.33 -3.27
C VAL A 254 -6.68 18.42 -3.99
N THR A 255 -5.61 17.99 -3.33
CA THR A 255 -4.28 17.88 -3.97
C THR A 255 -4.35 16.91 -5.15
N GLY A 256 -5.03 15.76 -5.01
CA GLY A 256 -5.22 14.79 -6.09
C GLY A 256 -5.88 15.40 -7.32
N LYS A 257 -6.96 16.16 -7.12
CA LYS A 257 -7.69 16.82 -8.23
C LYS A 257 -6.83 17.85 -8.96
N ASN A 258 -6.15 18.71 -8.22
CA ASN A 258 -5.28 19.73 -8.80
C ASN A 258 -4.11 19.11 -9.57
N PHE A 259 -3.48 18.09 -8.98
CA PHE A 259 -2.38 17.36 -9.60
C PHE A 259 -2.84 16.63 -10.87
N GLY A 260 -3.98 15.92 -10.82
CA GLY A 260 -4.57 15.24 -11.96
C GLY A 260 -4.90 16.19 -13.11
N ALA A 261 -5.52 17.34 -12.82
CA ALA A 261 -5.86 18.35 -13.84
C ALA A 261 -4.60 18.91 -14.54
N GLN A 262 -3.55 19.22 -13.76
CA GLN A 262 -2.26 19.65 -14.31
C GLN A 262 -1.62 18.55 -15.16
N PHE A 263 -1.61 17.31 -14.66
CA PHE A 263 -1.05 16.17 -15.37
C PHE A 263 -1.72 15.92 -16.72
N ILE A 264 -3.07 15.94 -16.76
CA ILE A 264 -3.86 15.79 -17.99
C ILE A 264 -3.51 16.89 -18.99
N THR A 265 -3.48 18.14 -18.53
CA THR A 265 -3.21 19.29 -19.39
C THR A 265 -1.81 19.26 -19.99
N THR A 266 -0.81 18.87 -19.18
CA THR A 266 0.60 18.82 -19.57
C THR A 266 0.87 17.69 -20.57
N ASN A 267 0.37 16.48 -20.28
CA ASN A 267 0.72 15.27 -21.03
C ASN A 267 -0.29 14.91 -22.13
N LYS A 268 -1.41 15.62 -22.21
CA LYS A 268 -2.47 15.40 -23.20
C LYS A 268 -3.00 13.95 -23.20
N VAL A 269 -3.08 13.34 -22.01
CA VAL A 269 -3.62 11.99 -21.84
C VAL A 269 -5.14 12.01 -21.97
N ASP A 270 -5.72 10.92 -22.46
CA ASP A 270 -7.17 10.72 -22.59
C ASP A 270 -7.71 9.52 -21.80
N VAL A 271 -6.80 8.79 -21.13
CA VAL A 271 -7.13 7.79 -20.10
C VAL A 271 -6.14 7.97 -18.95
N LEU A 272 -6.65 8.00 -17.72
CA LEU A 272 -5.85 8.24 -16.52
C LEU A 272 -6.11 7.18 -15.45
N PHE A 273 -5.09 6.41 -15.11
CA PHE A 273 -5.11 5.44 -14.02
C PHE A 273 -4.60 6.08 -12.72
N GLN A 274 -5.36 5.98 -11.64
CA GLN A 274 -4.95 6.45 -10.33
C GLN A 274 -4.60 5.28 -9.39
N VAL A 275 -3.53 5.43 -8.62
CA VAL A 275 -3.08 4.48 -7.58
C VAL A 275 -2.69 5.27 -6.34
N ALA A 276 -3.66 5.96 -5.73
CA ALA A 276 -3.43 6.97 -4.69
C ALA A 276 -4.52 7.01 -3.61
N GLY A 277 -5.21 5.90 -3.34
CA GLY A 277 -6.22 5.80 -2.29
C GLY A 277 -7.28 6.91 -2.39
N LYS A 278 -7.61 7.58 -1.26
CA LYS A 278 -8.58 8.69 -1.25
C LYS A 278 -8.12 9.91 -2.05
N THR A 279 -6.82 10.18 -2.14
CA THR A 279 -6.27 11.22 -3.03
C THR A 279 -6.61 10.91 -4.49
N GLY A 280 -6.63 9.64 -4.85
CA GLY A 280 -7.05 9.13 -6.15
C GLY A 280 -8.49 9.46 -6.53
N ASN A 281 -9.41 9.63 -5.56
CA ASN A 281 -10.77 10.08 -5.82
C ASN A 281 -10.75 11.45 -6.50
N GLY A 282 -9.89 12.37 -6.02
CA GLY A 282 -9.70 13.67 -6.67
C GLY A 282 -9.08 13.55 -8.07
N ILE A 283 -8.19 12.58 -8.31
CA ILE A 283 -7.62 12.33 -9.64
C ILE A 283 -8.72 11.85 -10.60
N LEU A 284 -9.65 10.99 -10.14
CA LEU A 284 -10.82 10.58 -10.92
C LEU A 284 -11.75 11.77 -11.21
N ASP A 285 -11.98 12.68 -10.24
CA ASP A 285 -12.73 13.90 -10.47
C ASP A 285 -12.09 14.76 -11.56
N ALA A 286 -10.76 14.90 -11.55
CA ALA A 286 -10.05 15.64 -12.60
C ALA A 286 -10.21 15.02 -13.99
N ALA A 287 -10.20 13.68 -14.09
CA ALA A 287 -10.45 12.98 -15.33
C ALA A 287 -11.89 13.23 -15.82
N CYS A 288 -12.88 13.17 -14.92
CA CYS A 288 -14.27 13.46 -15.25
C CYS A 288 -14.48 14.90 -15.71
N ASP A 289 -13.90 15.88 -15.04
CA ASP A 289 -13.99 17.29 -15.38
C ASP A 289 -13.34 17.59 -16.75
N ALA A 290 -12.27 16.87 -17.08
CA ALA A 290 -11.59 16.97 -18.38
C ALA A 290 -12.31 16.20 -19.50
N GLY A 291 -13.36 15.44 -19.20
CA GLY A 291 -14.10 14.63 -20.20
C GLY A 291 -13.30 13.45 -20.75
N ILE A 292 -12.34 12.95 -20.00
CA ILE A 292 -11.52 11.78 -20.33
C ILE A 292 -11.91 10.56 -19.47
N TYR A 293 -11.39 9.37 -19.78
CA TYR A 293 -11.62 8.18 -18.98
C TYR A 293 -10.70 8.13 -17.77
N GLY A 294 -11.28 7.79 -16.60
CA GLY A 294 -10.56 7.40 -15.40
C GLY A 294 -10.54 5.88 -15.22
N ILE A 295 -9.50 5.36 -14.58
CA ILE A 295 -9.41 3.98 -14.11
C ILE A 295 -9.15 4.01 -12.62
N GLY A 296 -9.99 3.29 -11.86
CA GLY A 296 -9.90 3.17 -10.41
C GLY A 296 -8.94 2.07 -9.97
N VAL A 297 -8.74 1.96 -8.66
CA VAL A 297 -7.83 0.99 -8.04
C VAL A 297 -8.46 0.32 -6.82
N ASP A 298 -7.97 -0.85 -6.47
CA ASP A 298 -8.29 -1.69 -5.31
C ASP A 298 -9.72 -2.24 -5.29
N VAL A 299 -10.70 -1.41 -5.58
CA VAL A 299 -12.13 -1.74 -5.50
C VAL A 299 -12.88 -1.18 -6.70
N ASP A 300 -14.13 -1.60 -6.88
CA ASP A 300 -15.01 -1.02 -7.90
C ASP A 300 -15.36 0.44 -7.56
N GLN A 301 -14.55 1.37 -8.08
CA GLN A 301 -14.72 2.80 -7.78
C GLN A 301 -15.86 3.46 -8.53
N ALA A 302 -16.44 2.83 -9.55
CA ALA A 302 -17.70 3.31 -10.11
C ALA A 302 -18.85 3.20 -9.10
N LEU A 303 -18.80 2.17 -8.22
CA LEU A 303 -19.78 1.97 -7.13
C LEU A 303 -19.38 2.66 -5.84
N SER A 304 -18.12 2.51 -5.40
CA SER A 304 -17.68 3.04 -4.10
C SER A 304 -17.51 4.56 -4.12
N TYR A 305 -17.22 5.16 -5.29
CA TYR A 305 -17.09 6.60 -5.51
C TYR A 305 -17.99 7.10 -6.67
N PRO A 306 -19.33 7.16 -6.48
CA PRO A 306 -20.29 7.46 -7.56
C PRO A 306 -20.09 8.80 -8.25
N ASN A 307 -19.43 9.77 -7.58
CA ASN A 307 -19.15 11.09 -8.18
C ASN A 307 -18.40 11.00 -9.51
N ALA A 308 -17.53 9.99 -9.65
CA ALA A 308 -16.73 9.76 -10.84
C ALA A 308 -17.23 8.58 -11.71
N SER A 309 -18.36 7.95 -11.39
CA SER A 309 -18.86 6.74 -12.08
C SER A 309 -18.99 6.94 -13.60
N LYS A 310 -19.48 8.10 -14.04
CA LYS A 310 -19.71 8.44 -15.46
C LYS A 310 -18.44 8.44 -16.33
N CYS A 311 -17.26 8.52 -15.74
CA CYS A 311 -15.96 8.52 -16.44
C CYS A 311 -15.05 7.38 -16.02
N THR A 312 -15.33 6.69 -14.91
CA THR A 312 -14.54 5.54 -14.45
C THR A 312 -14.90 4.31 -15.27
N VAL A 313 -14.02 3.96 -16.23
CA VAL A 313 -14.33 2.89 -17.19
C VAL A 313 -14.20 1.50 -16.54
N THR A 314 -13.31 1.32 -15.61
CA THR A 314 -13.12 0.12 -14.79
C THR A 314 -12.22 0.46 -13.60
N SER A 315 -11.99 -0.50 -12.71
CA SER A 315 -11.00 -0.42 -11.64
C SER A 315 -10.11 -1.66 -11.65
N ALA A 316 -8.83 -1.49 -11.34
CA ALA A 316 -7.88 -2.59 -11.11
C ALA A 316 -8.08 -3.11 -9.68
N GLU A 317 -8.78 -4.23 -9.49
CA GLU A 317 -9.26 -4.68 -8.19
C GLU A 317 -8.30 -5.61 -7.44
N LYS A 318 -8.24 -5.42 -6.11
CA LYS A 318 -7.81 -6.40 -5.09
C LYS A 318 -9.03 -6.83 -4.27
N LYS A 319 -9.15 -8.09 -3.96
CA LYS A 319 -10.31 -8.60 -3.18
C LYS A 319 -10.07 -8.44 -1.66
N LEU A 320 -9.86 -7.19 -1.23
CA LEU A 320 -9.50 -6.78 0.14
C LEU A 320 -10.43 -7.38 1.21
N SER A 321 -11.75 -7.20 1.04
CA SER A 321 -12.72 -7.71 2.02
C SER A 321 -12.76 -9.23 2.05
N LEU A 322 -12.58 -9.89 0.90
CA LEU A 322 -12.58 -11.34 0.80
C LEU A 322 -11.34 -11.93 1.50
N SER A 323 -10.15 -11.40 1.25
CA SER A 323 -8.92 -11.91 1.85
C SER A 323 -8.94 -11.80 3.38
N VAL A 324 -9.30 -10.64 3.91
CA VAL A 324 -9.37 -10.41 5.36
C VAL A 324 -10.42 -11.31 6.02
N SER A 325 -11.64 -11.41 5.45
CA SER A 325 -12.70 -12.26 6.01
C SER A 325 -12.34 -13.75 5.93
N THR A 326 -11.65 -14.17 4.88
CA THR A 326 -11.16 -15.55 4.72
C THR A 326 -10.12 -15.89 5.78
N ASP A 327 -9.15 -15.00 6.03
CA ASP A 327 -8.13 -15.23 7.05
C ASP A 327 -8.72 -15.27 8.46
N ILE A 328 -9.68 -14.39 8.78
CA ILE A 328 -10.42 -14.47 10.05
C ILE A 328 -11.11 -15.83 10.20
N ALA A 329 -11.79 -16.31 9.16
CA ALA A 329 -12.46 -17.60 9.18
C ALA A 329 -11.47 -18.75 9.38
N ASN A 330 -10.33 -18.73 8.69
CA ASN A 330 -9.27 -19.73 8.79
C ASN A 330 -8.60 -19.74 10.17
N ILE A 331 -8.37 -18.55 10.76
CA ILE A 331 -7.84 -18.39 12.12
C ILE A 331 -8.75 -19.07 13.12
N VAL A 332 -10.05 -18.77 13.08
CA VAL A 332 -11.04 -19.33 14.00
C VAL A 332 -11.27 -20.83 13.77
N ALA A 333 -11.08 -21.30 12.55
CA ALA A 333 -11.11 -22.73 12.22
C ALA A 333 -9.82 -23.47 12.63
N GLY A 334 -8.75 -22.76 13.04
CA GLY A 334 -7.45 -23.34 13.40
C GLY A 334 -6.64 -23.83 12.19
N THR A 335 -6.96 -23.38 11.00
CA THR A 335 -6.27 -23.79 9.74
C THR A 335 -5.27 -22.75 9.24
N GLN A 336 -5.35 -21.50 9.72
CA GLN A 336 -4.46 -20.42 9.31
C GLN A 336 -3.03 -20.65 9.81
N LYS A 337 -2.06 -20.19 9.01
CA LYS A 337 -0.63 -20.18 9.36
C LYS A 337 -0.08 -18.78 9.15
N GLY A 338 0.92 -18.41 9.92
CA GLY A 338 1.66 -17.17 9.71
C GLY A 338 2.49 -17.19 8.44
N GLY A 339 3.02 -16.03 8.08
CA GLY A 339 3.81 -15.79 6.87
C GLY A 339 3.03 -15.07 5.78
N ASP A 340 3.52 -15.16 4.54
CA ASP A 340 2.87 -14.54 3.39
C ASP A 340 1.61 -15.29 2.98
N ASP A 341 0.48 -14.60 2.93
CA ASP A 341 -0.77 -15.07 2.34
C ASP A 341 -0.99 -14.33 1.02
N HIS A 342 -0.50 -14.93 -0.07
CA HIS A 342 -0.46 -14.31 -1.40
C HIS A 342 -1.77 -14.50 -2.16
N TRP A 343 -2.33 -13.40 -2.67
CA TRP A 343 -3.57 -13.34 -3.45
C TRP A 343 -3.32 -12.86 -4.87
N ASP A 344 -3.54 -13.75 -5.82
CA ASP A 344 -3.36 -13.55 -7.26
C ASP A 344 -4.61 -13.93 -8.06
N ALA A 345 -4.53 -13.92 -9.38
CA ALA A 345 -5.59 -14.38 -10.26
C ALA A 345 -5.98 -15.85 -10.03
N LYS A 346 -5.03 -16.71 -9.66
CA LYS A 346 -5.28 -18.14 -9.42
C LYS A 346 -6.21 -18.37 -8.23
N ARG A 347 -6.14 -17.49 -7.22
CA ARG A 347 -7.02 -17.50 -6.05
C ARG A 347 -8.25 -16.59 -6.20
N ASP A 348 -8.51 -16.06 -7.39
CA ASP A 348 -9.54 -15.02 -7.61
C ASP A 348 -9.34 -13.77 -6.71
N GLY A 349 -8.09 -13.51 -6.31
CA GLY A 349 -7.71 -12.44 -5.40
C GLY A 349 -7.59 -11.08 -6.06
N ILE A 350 -7.55 -11.03 -7.39
CA ILE A 350 -7.45 -9.80 -8.19
C ILE A 350 -8.40 -9.87 -9.40
N GLY A 351 -8.63 -8.73 -10.05
CA GLY A 351 -9.43 -8.67 -11.26
C GLY A 351 -9.59 -7.24 -11.77
N TYR A 352 -10.66 -7.04 -12.50
CA TYR A 352 -11.11 -5.73 -12.92
C TYR A 352 -12.61 -5.59 -12.65
N SER A 353 -13.09 -4.36 -12.39
CA SER A 353 -14.51 -4.11 -12.15
C SER A 353 -15.30 -4.10 -13.47
N PRO A 354 -16.62 -4.37 -13.42
CA PRO A 354 -17.51 -4.16 -14.55
C PRO A 354 -17.40 -2.73 -15.13
N PHE A 355 -17.78 -2.57 -16.38
CA PHE A 355 -17.72 -1.28 -17.07
C PHE A 355 -18.95 -0.38 -16.81
N HIS A 356 -19.95 -0.87 -16.10
CA HIS A 356 -21.16 -0.16 -15.69
C HIS A 356 -21.78 0.70 -16.81
N ASP A 357 -22.03 1.99 -16.56
CA ASP A 357 -22.62 2.92 -17.54
C ASP A 357 -21.78 3.10 -18.81
N LEU A 358 -20.52 2.70 -18.79
CA LEU A 358 -19.62 2.76 -19.94
C LEU A 358 -19.55 1.46 -20.73
N GLU A 359 -20.30 0.43 -20.33
CA GLU A 359 -20.35 -0.89 -20.98
C GLU A 359 -20.51 -0.80 -22.51
N SER A 360 -21.42 0.06 -22.99
CA SER A 360 -21.67 0.27 -24.41
C SER A 360 -20.54 1.00 -25.18
N LYS A 361 -19.59 1.60 -24.45
CA LYS A 361 -18.42 2.28 -25.02
C LYS A 361 -17.23 1.33 -25.18
N VAL A 362 -17.26 0.21 -24.49
CA VAL A 362 -16.16 -0.77 -24.49
C VAL A 362 -16.34 -1.77 -25.63
N PRO A 363 -15.36 -1.93 -26.51
CA PRO A 363 -15.43 -2.91 -27.58
C PRO A 363 -15.64 -4.34 -27.07
N ALA A 364 -16.55 -5.10 -27.65
CA ALA A 364 -16.81 -6.50 -27.26
C ALA A 364 -15.54 -7.38 -27.32
N THR A 365 -14.66 -7.09 -28.28
CA THR A 365 -13.38 -7.78 -28.42
C THR A 365 -12.45 -7.57 -27.23
N LEU A 366 -12.51 -6.40 -26.54
CA LEU A 366 -11.70 -6.15 -25.35
C LEU A 366 -12.10 -7.07 -24.20
N LYS A 367 -13.40 -7.31 -24.00
CA LYS A 367 -13.85 -8.21 -22.92
C LYS A 367 -13.26 -9.61 -23.09
N GLN A 368 -13.34 -10.16 -24.30
CA GLN A 368 -12.74 -11.46 -24.59
C GLN A 368 -11.23 -11.45 -24.35
N GLN A 369 -10.52 -10.38 -24.74
CA GLN A 369 -9.09 -10.25 -24.50
C GLN A 369 -8.73 -10.17 -23.01
N LEU A 370 -9.56 -9.51 -22.18
CA LEU A 370 -9.39 -9.45 -20.74
C LEU A 370 -9.62 -10.81 -20.09
N ASP A 371 -10.66 -11.54 -20.49
CA ASP A 371 -10.96 -12.89 -20.01
C ASP A 371 -9.83 -13.87 -20.40
N ASP A 372 -9.30 -13.78 -21.62
CA ASP A 372 -8.18 -14.59 -22.08
C ASP A 372 -6.90 -14.26 -21.28
N ALA A 373 -6.62 -12.98 -21.01
CA ALA A 373 -5.49 -12.55 -20.20
C ALA A 373 -5.63 -13.07 -18.75
N LEU A 374 -6.82 -12.95 -18.16
CA LEU A 374 -7.09 -13.46 -16.82
C LEU A 374 -6.93 -14.98 -16.74
N ALA A 375 -7.38 -15.73 -17.75
CA ALA A 375 -7.16 -17.17 -17.85
C ALA A 375 -5.68 -17.52 -17.92
N GLN A 376 -4.88 -16.76 -18.70
CA GLN A 376 -3.43 -16.96 -18.78
C GLN A 376 -2.73 -16.60 -17.46
N MET A 377 -3.19 -15.57 -16.71
CA MET A 377 -2.70 -15.26 -15.38
C MET A 377 -2.98 -16.41 -14.41
N LYS A 378 -4.21 -16.96 -14.42
CA LYS A 378 -4.58 -18.13 -13.61
C LYS A 378 -3.72 -19.36 -13.94
N ALA A 379 -3.36 -19.53 -15.19
CA ALA A 379 -2.46 -20.60 -15.64
C ALA A 379 -0.96 -20.31 -15.39
N GLY A 380 -0.60 -19.09 -14.97
CA GLY A 380 0.79 -18.67 -14.76
C GLY A 380 1.61 -18.55 -16.05
N THR A 381 0.96 -18.39 -17.20
CA THR A 381 1.61 -18.31 -18.52
C THR A 381 1.79 -16.90 -19.05
N LEU A 382 1.14 -15.90 -18.42
CA LEU A 382 1.24 -14.50 -18.79
C LEU A 382 2.20 -13.77 -17.85
N LYS A 383 3.22 -13.12 -18.43
CA LYS A 383 4.11 -12.23 -17.68
C LYS A 383 3.48 -10.85 -17.58
N THR A 384 3.18 -10.41 -16.36
CA THR A 384 2.48 -9.16 -16.06
C THR A 384 3.37 -8.11 -15.38
N CYS A 385 4.57 -8.51 -14.96
CA CYS A 385 5.56 -7.63 -14.35
C CYS A 385 6.91 -7.71 -15.09
N PRO A 386 7.71 -6.62 -15.11
CA PRO A 386 9.08 -6.69 -15.61
C PRO A 386 9.96 -7.58 -14.71
N ASP A 387 11.21 -7.88 -15.16
CA ASP A 387 12.14 -8.72 -14.38
C ASP A 387 12.46 -8.14 -12.99
N LYS A 388 12.42 -6.80 -12.86
CA LYS A 388 12.55 -6.10 -11.59
C LYS A 388 11.18 -5.63 -11.12
N CYS A 389 10.32 -6.55 -10.77
CA CYS A 389 8.99 -6.25 -10.26
C CYS A 389 9.07 -5.49 -8.92
N GLY A 390 8.35 -4.37 -8.81
CA GLY A 390 8.41 -3.48 -7.66
C GLY A 390 9.54 -2.43 -7.69
N ASP A 391 10.46 -2.48 -8.65
CA ASP A 391 11.51 -1.47 -8.82
C ASP A 391 11.00 -0.28 -9.65
N ILE A 392 10.82 0.87 -8.99
CA ILE A 392 10.35 2.11 -9.60
C ILE A 392 11.23 2.59 -10.78
N SER A 393 12.50 2.21 -10.81
CA SER A 393 13.43 2.62 -11.87
C SER A 393 13.08 2.07 -13.24
N THR A 394 12.18 1.09 -13.30
CA THR A 394 11.71 0.49 -14.56
C THR A 394 10.53 1.23 -15.19
N LEU A 395 9.92 2.17 -14.46
CA LEU A 395 8.83 2.98 -14.96
C LEU A 395 9.34 4.17 -15.79
N PRO A 396 8.57 4.68 -16.75
CA PRO A 396 8.88 5.90 -17.47
C PRO A 396 9.08 7.09 -16.51
N LYS A 397 10.04 7.97 -16.85
CA LYS A 397 10.32 9.18 -16.09
C LYS A 397 9.52 10.35 -16.66
#